data_1b374f49694c42d22167b5d82519a37b
#
_entry.id   1b374f49694c42d22167b5d82519a37b
#
_cell.length_a   1.000
_cell.length_b   1.000
_cell.length_c   1.000
_cell.angle_alpha   90.00
_cell.angle_beta   90.00
_cell.angle_gamma   90.00
#
_symmetry.space_group_name_H-M   'P 1'
#
loop_
_entity.id
_entity.type
_entity.pdbx_description
1 polymer ?
#
loop_
_entity_poly.entity_id
_entity_poly.type
_entity_poly.pdbx_seq_one_letter_code
_entity_poly.pdbx_strand_id
1 'polypeptide(L)'
;FNIAISASPVEELISFFKNDLSFTQTSFNKINRDYDKSEGTFKRNSDNSIKIDILSPFKEIYFINEGGVEIHDLEFNQIKNIPLDQFNNFFVNFIFNNSIDNTKISSVKNKSFTLIEDDKNFYFEFIDENTLQIKFKDNMEISNIIKFFKSNK
;
A
#
# COMPACT_ATOMS: atom_id res chain seq x y z
N PHE A 1 -23.21 8.08 -30.48
CA PHE A 1 -23.17 7.59 -29.09
C PHE A 1 -21.72 7.48 -28.60
N ASN A 2 -21.31 8.43 -27.80
CA ASN A 2 -20.07 8.28 -27.06
C ASN A 2 -20.37 7.56 -25.76
N ILE A 3 -20.13 6.25 -25.73
CA ILE A 3 -20.16 5.50 -24.47
C ILE A 3 -18.83 5.77 -23.78
N ALA A 4 -18.85 6.58 -22.73
CA ALA A 4 -17.68 6.73 -21.88
C ALA A 4 -17.51 5.44 -21.08
N ILE A 5 -16.49 4.64 -21.45
CA ILE A 5 -16.10 3.47 -20.67
C ILE A 5 -15.18 3.97 -19.56
N SER A 6 -15.68 4.03 -18.32
CA SER A 6 -14.85 4.32 -17.16
C SER A 6 -13.99 3.10 -16.86
N ALA A 7 -12.72 3.33 -16.46
CA ALA A 7 -11.85 2.28 -15.99
C ALA A 7 -12.45 1.58 -14.77
N SER A 8 -12.27 0.26 -14.66
CA SER A 8 -12.66 -0.47 -13.47
C SER A 8 -11.82 -0.01 -12.26
N PRO A 9 -12.32 -0.13 -11.03
CA PRO A 9 -11.53 0.27 -9.86
C PRO A 9 -10.22 -0.53 -9.74
N VAL A 10 -10.15 -1.74 -10.27
CA VAL A 10 -8.91 -2.54 -10.30
C VAL A 10 -7.89 -1.91 -11.26
N GLU A 11 -8.32 -1.50 -12.45
CA GLU A 11 -7.47 -0.81 -13.41
C GLU A 11 -7.00 0.55 -12.86
N GLU A 12 -7.91 1.28 -12.19
CA GLU A 12 -7.56 2.53 -11.53
C GLU A 12 -6.49 2.33 -10.45
N LEU A 13 -6.57 1.21 -9.70
CA LEU A 13 -5.59 0.89 -8.68
C LEU A 13 -4.19 0.69 -9.26
N ILE A 14 -4.09 -0.08 -10.34
CA ILE A 14 -2.80 -0.32 -11.02
C ILE A 14 -2.21 0.99 -11.52
N SER A 15 -3.03 1.83 -12.13
CA SER A 15 -2.61 3.15 -12.61
C SER A 15 -2.21 4.09 -11.46
N PHE A 16 -2.94 4.04 -10.35
CA PHE A 16 -2.71 4.87 -9.19
C PHE A 16 -1.29 4.66 -8.62
N PHE A 17 -0.86 3.41 -8.48
CA PHE A 17 0.45 3.07 -7.92
C PHE A 17 1.63 3.29 -8.88
N LYS A 18 1.39 3.82 -10.08
CA LYS A 18 2.45 4.31 -10.96
C LYS A 18 2.89 5.74 -10.61
N ASN A 19 2.14 6.43 -9.77
CA ASN A 19 2.42 7.80 -9.37
C ASN A 19 3.29 7.84 -8.10
N ASP A 20 3.92 8.98 -7.88
CA ASP A 20 4.49 9.30 -6.58
C ASP A 20 3.35 9.60 -5.62
N LEU A 21 3.39 9.00 -4.43
CA LEU A 21 2.31 9.07 -3.46
C LEU A 21 2.84 9.50 -2.10
N SER A 22 1.99 10.18 -1.34
CA SER A 22 2.14 10.27 0.11
C SER A 22 1.11 9.35 0.75
N PHE A 23 1.34 8.92 1.98
CA PHE A 23 0.38 8.09 2.68
C PHE A 23 0.36 8.35 4.17
N THR A 24 -0.78 8.02 4.77
CA THR A 24 -0.96 7.94 6.21
C THR A 24 -1.49 6.56 6.55
N GLN A 25 -1.01 5.99 7.64
CA GLN A 25 -1.53 4.74 8.17
C GLN A 25 -2.01 4.96 9.60
N THR A 26 -3.20 4.45 9.90
CA THR A 26 -3.79 4.48 11.23
C THR A 26 -4.06 3.06 11.66
N SER A 27 -3.52 2.67 12.82
CA SER A 27 -3.70 1.33 13.39
C SER A 27 -4.29 1.46 14.79
N PHE A 28 -5.31 0.66 15.09
CA PHE A 28 -5.91 0.66 16.42
C PHE A 28 -5.04 -0.12 17.40
N ASN A 29 -4.60 0.56 18.46
CA ASN A 29 -3.80 -0.06 19.52
C ASN A 29 -4.73 -0.54 20.64
N LYS A 30 -4.82 -1.86 20.85
CA LYS A 30 -5.73 -2.46 21.82
C LYS A 30 -5.30 -2.23 23.28
N ILE A 31 -4.02 -1.96 23.52
CA ILE A 31 -3.47 -1.80 24.87
C ILE A 31 -3.90 -0.45 25.45
N ASN A 32 -3.63 0.63 24.73
CA ASN A 32 -3.99 1.98 25.18
C ASN A 32 -5.34 2.47 24.64
N ARG A 33 -6.01 1.66 23.83
CA ARG A 33 -7.32 1.97 23.18
C ARG A 33 -7.30 3.28 22.37
N ASP A 34 -6.20 3.54 21.74
CA ASP A 34 -6.00 4.70 20.89
C ASP A 34 -5.44 4.27 19.55
N TYR A 35 -5.29 5.21 18.63
CA TYR A 35 -4.76 4.95 17.31
C TYR A 35 -3.30 5.35 17.21
N ASP A 36 -2.48 4.44 16.70
CA ASP A 36 -1.11 4.76 16.29
C ASP A 36 -1.15 5.25 14.84
N LYS A 37 -0.45 6.33 14.57
CA LYS A 37 -0.39 6.94 13.24
C LYS A 37 1.03 6.94 12.72
N SER A 38 1.16 6.62 11.45
CA SER A 38 2.42 6.79 10.71
C SER A 38 2.13 7.49 9.39
N GLU A 39 3.16 8.10 8.83
CA GLU A 39 3.06 8.77 7.53
C GLU A 39 4.36 8.63 6.77
N GLY A 40 4.25 8.71 5.46
CA GLY A 40 5.40 8.55 4.61
C GLY A 40 5.11 8.87 3.16
N THR A 41 6.08 8.53 2.32
CA THR A 41 6.01 8.73 0.87
C THR A 41 6.38 7.45 0.14
N PHE A 42 5.82 7.29 -1.05
CA PHE A 42 6.04 6.18 -1.95
C PHE A 42 6.50 6.73 -3.30
N LYS A 43 7.57 6.15 -3.85
CA LYS A 43 8.06 6.53 -5.16
C LYS A 43 8.44 5.29 -5.96
N ARG A 44 7.95 5.21 -7.20
CA ARG A 44 8.35 4.19 -8.15
C ARG A 44 9.35 4.80 -9.13
N ASN A 45 10.52 4.20 -9.25
CA ASN A 45 11.55 4.62 -10.18
C ASN A 45 11.30 4.02 -11.57
N SER A 46 11.99 4.56 -12.58
CA SER A 46 11.84 4.10 -13.97
C SER A 46 12.25 2.64 -14.18
N ASP A 47 13.12 2.09 -13.33
CA ASP A 47 13.53 0.68 -13.37
C ASP A 47 12.58 -0.24 -12.58
N ASN A 48 11.41 0.27 -12.16
CA ASN A 48 10.42 -0.39 -11.31
C ASN A 48 10.85 -0.64 -9.86
N SER A 49 12.03 -0.21 -9.46
CA SER A 49 12.37 -0.21 -8.04
C SER A 49 11.51 0.79 -7.28
N ILE A 50 11.32 0.53 -5.99
CA ILE A 50 10.42 1.32 -5.14
C ILE A 50 11.19 1.83 -3.95
N LYS A 51 10.96 3.09 -3.62
CA LYS A 51 11.45 3.70 -2.38
C LYS A 51 10.26 4.13 -1.55
N ILE A 52 10.23 3.69 -0.29
CA ILE A 52 9.22 4.11 0.69
C ILE A 52 9.95 4.79 1.83
N ASP A 53 9.62 6.05 2.07
CA ASP A 53 10.13 6.80 3.21
C ASP A 53 9.05 6.85 4.28
N ILE A 54 9.34 6.28 5.46
CA ILE A 54 8.51 6.47 6.65
C ILE A 54 9.05 7.70 7.39
N LEU A 55 8.22 8.73 7.52
CA LEU A 55 8.62 10.03 8.07
C LEU A 55 8.35 10.14 9.56
N SER A 56 7.32 9.46 10.05
CA SER A 56 6.93 9.46 11.44
C SER A 56 6.17 8.18 11.79
N PRO A 57 6.18 7.71 13.05
CA PRO A 57 6.89 8.28 14.20
C PRO A 57 8.39 8.02 14.18
N PHE A 58 8.84 6.93 13.53
CA PHE A 58 10.25 6.55 13.42
C PHE A 58 10.67 6.60 11.96
N LYS A 59 11.80 7.21 11.67
CA LYS A 59 12.27 7.38 10.29
C LYS A 59 12.93 6.11 9.79
N GLU A 60 12.35 5.55 8.73
CA GLU A 60 12.87 4.38 8.04
C GLU A 60 12.78 4.58 6.54
N ILE A 61 13.68 3.96 5.80
CA ILE A 61 13.62 3.96 4.34
C ILE A 61 13.63 2.51 3.86
N TYR A 62 12.67 2.17 3.01
CA TYR A 62 12.57 0.87 2.36
C TYR A 62 12.97 1.02 0.90
N PHE A 63 13.96 0.24 0.46
CA PHE A 63 14.32 0.11 -0.95
C PHE A 63 13.93 -1.29 -1.42
N ILE A 64 13.06 -1.37 -2.41
CA ILE A 64 12.49 -2.62 -2.91
C ILE A 64 12.88 -2.78 -4.37
N ASN A 65 13.55 -3.89 -4.69
CA ASN A 65 13.90 -4.28 -6.05
C ASN A 65 13.84 -5.80 -6.21
N GLU A 66 14.25 -6.31 -7.36
CA GLU A 66 14.25 -7.74 -7.63
C GLU A 66 15.14 -8.54 -6.66
N GLY A 67 16.18 -7.92 -6.12
CA GLY A 67 17.10 -8.55 -5.18
C GLY A 67 16.58 -8.62 -3.75
N GLY A 68 15.49 -7.94 -3.45
CA GLY A 68 14.90 -7.96 -2.12
C GLY A 68 14.52 -6.60 -1.58
N VAL A 69 14.37 -6.54 -0.27
CA VAL A 69 14.00 -5.35 0.48
C VAL A 69 15.15 -4.95 1.39
N GLU A 70 15.64 -3.73 1.24
CA GLU A 70 16.66 -3.14 2.11
C GLU A 70 15.98 -2.09 2.98
N ILE A 71 16.08 -2.25 4.30
CA ILE A 71 15.45 -1.37 5.27
C ILE A 71 16.54 -0.60 6.02
N HIS A 72 16.50 0.71 5.94
CA HIS A 72 17.39 1.62 6.66
C HIS A 72 16.63 2.22 7.84
N ASP A 73 16.98 1.82 9.06
CA ASP A 73 16.47 2.43 10.27
C ASP A 73 17.36 3.63 10.60
N LEU A 74 16.84 4.83 10.40
CA LEU A 74 17.60 6.07 10.59
C LEU A 74 17.73 6.46 12.05
N GLU A 75 16.86 5.94 12.93
CA GLU A 75 16.93 6.22 14.37
C GLU A 75 18.11 5.47 15.01
N PHE A 76 18.29 4.20 14.65
CA PHE A 76 19.33 3.33 15.20
C PHE A 76 20.52 3.13 14.26
N ASN A 77 20.49 3.76 13.08
CA ASN A 77 21.53 3.64 12.06
C ASN A 77 21.83 2.18 11.71
N GLN A 78 20.80 1.39 11.47
CA GLN A 78 20.89 -0.02 11.15
C GLN A 78 20.35 -0.28 9.74
N ILE A 79 20.96 -1.24 9.05
CA ILE A 79 20.51 -1.69 7.73
C ILE A 79 20.18 -3.17 7.81
N LYS A 80 19.00 -3.53 7.29
CA LYS A 80 18.51 -4.90 7.25
C LYS A 80 18.18 -5.27 5.82
N ASN A 81 18.62 -6.44 5.38
CA ASN A 81 18.32 -6.96 4.05
C ASN A 81 17.44 -8.19 4.17
N ILE A 82 16.33 -8.21 3.44
CA ILE A 82 15.39 -9.33 3.43
C ILE A 82 15.21 -9.77 1.97
N PRO A 83 15.48 -11.03 1.61
CA PRO A 83 15.15 -11.53 0.27
C PRO A 83 13.67 -11.36 -0.02
N LEU A 84 13.32 -11.03 -1.26
CA LEU A 84 11.95 -10.71 -1.64
C LEU A 84 10.97 -11.87 -1.37
N ASP A 85 11.42 -13.10 -1.60
CA ASP A 85 10.65 -14.31 -1.34
C ASP A 85 10.39 -14.57 0.16
N GLN A 86 11.23 -14.01 1.02
CA GLN A 86 11.07 -14.10 2.48
C GLN A 86 10.29 -12.92 3.07
N PHE A 87 10.06 -11.89 2.29
CA PHE A 87 9.27 -10.74 2.72
C PHE A 87 7.79 -11.02 2.49
N ASN A 88 7.17 -11.66 3.46
CA ASN A 88 5.78 -12.11 3.36
C ASN A 88 4.81 -10.99 3.70
N ASN A 89 4.90 -9.89 2.95
CA ASN A 89 3.97 -8.78 3.06
C ASN A 89 3.21 -8.64 1.74
N PHE A 90 1.92 -8.92 1.78
CA PHE A 90 1.04 -8.82 0.63
C PHE A 90 1.18 -7.46 -0.09
N PHE A 91 1.21 -6.38 0.67
CA PHE A 91 1.31 -5.04 0.09
C PHE A 91 2.58 -4.82 -0.70
N VAL A 92 3.72 -5.28 -0.15
CA VAL A 92 5.00 -5.15 -0.86
C VAL A 92 4.99 -5.94 -2.15
N ASN A 93 4.51 -7.19 -2.10
CA ASN A 93 4.43 -8.02 -3.29
C ASN A 93 3.50 -7.42 -4.34
N PHE A 94 2.33 -6.96 -3.93
CA PHE A 94 1.36 -6.32 -4.83
C PHE A 94 1.94 -5.03 -5.43
N ILE A 95 2.49 -4.17 -4.59
CA ILE A 95 3.02 -2.87 -5.02
C ILE A 95 4.22 -3.06 -5.94
N PHE A 96 5.12 -4.01 -5.63
CA PHE A 96 6.29 -4.28 -6.45
C PHE A 96 5.91 -4.80 -7.83
N ASN A 97 5.06 -5.82 -7.89
CA ASN A 97 4.62 -6.42 -9.15
C ASN A 97 3.60 -5.56 -9.88
N ASN A 98 2.94 -4.65 -9.18
CA ASN A 98 1.85 -3.81 -9.68
C ASN A 98 0.80 -4.61 -10.46
N SER A 99 0.42 -5.75 -9.90
CA SER A 99 -0.56 -6.66 -10.49
C SER A 99 -1.46 -7.27 -9.44
N ILE A 100 -2.67 -7.62 -9.83
CA ILE A 100 -3.66 -8.26 -8.96
C ILE A 100 -4.20 -9.51 -9.66
N ASP A 101 -4.31 -10.58 -8.89
CA ASP A 101 -5.01 -11.78 -9.33
C ASP A 101 -6.52 -11.52 -9.27
N ASN A 102 -7.14 -11.42 -10.44
CA ASN A 102 -8.57 -11.13 -10.56
C ASN A 102 -9.46 -12.19 -9.92
N THR A 103 -8.97 -13.43 -9.75
CA THR A 103 -9.74 -14.48 -9.09
C THR A 103 -9.95 -14.25 -7.60
N LYS A 104 -9.14 -13.37 -7.01
CA LYS A 104 -9.21 -13.03 -5.58
C LYS A 104 -10.04 -11.78 -5.31
N ILE A 105 -10.60 -11.17 -6.36
CA ILE A 105 -11.38 -9.94 -6.25
C ILE A 105 -12.86 -10.27 -6.13
N SER A 106 -13.54 -9.59 -5.22
CA SER A 106 -14.98 -9.70 -5.02
C SER A 106 -15.61 -8.35 -4.73
N SER A 107 -16.94 -8.30 -4.72
CA SER A 107 -17.72 -7.12 -4.34
C SER A 107 -17.31 -5.86 -5.08
N VAL A 108 -17.11 -5.96 -6.39
CA VAL A 108 -16.72 -4.82 -7.23
C VAL A 108 -17.89 -3.85 -7.35
N LYS A 109 -17.63 -2.59 -6.98
CA LYS A 109 -18.57 -1.47 -7.13
C LYS A 109 -17.92 -0.39 -7.99
N ASN A 110 -18.59 0.73 -8.17
CA ASN A 110 -18.10 1.79 -9.03
C ASN A 110 -16.72 2.34 -8.60
N LYS A 111 -16.48 2.47 -7.29
CA LYS A 111 -15.26 3.06 -6.74
C LYS A 111 -14.55 2.16 -5.72
N SER A 112 -14.97 0.92 -5.59
CA SER A 112 -14.43 0.04 -4.55
C SER A 112 -14.45 -1.42 -4.96
N PHE A 113 -13.62 -2.21 -4.30
CA PHE A 113 -13.63 -3.66 -4.41
C PHE A 113 -12.97 -4.27 -3.18
N THR A 114 -13.20 -5.55 -2.98
CA THR A 114 -12.55 -6.33 -1.92
C THR A 114 -11.58 -7.32 -2.56
N LEU A 115 -10.39 -7.41 -2.01
CA LEU A 115 -9.41 -8.42 -2.36
C LEU A 115 -9.29 -9.41 -1.19
N ILE A 116 -9.37 -10.70 -1.49
CA ILE A 116 -9.22 -11.75 -0.48
C ILE A 116 -7.88 -12.44 -0.71
N GLU A 117 -6.98 -12.34 0.26
CA GLU A 117 -5.65 -12.94 0.22
C GLU A 117 -5.38 -13.63 1.55
N ASP A 118 -5.05 -14.93 1.52
CA ASP A 118 -4.73 -15.71 2.73
C ASP A 118 -5.78 -15.56 3.84
N ASP A 119 -7.06 -15.70 3.49
CA ASP A 119 -8.23 -15.55 4.36
C ASP A 119 -8.41 -14.16 4.97
N LYS A 120 -7.71 -13.16 4.43
CA LYS A 120 -7.84 -11.76 4.84
C LYS A 120 -8.52 -10.94 3.79
N ASN A 121 -9.35 -10.01 4.22
CA ASN A 121 -10.06 -9.08 3.36
C ASN A 121 -9.36 -7.73 3.36
N PHE A 122 -9.03 -7.26 2.16
CA PHE A 122 -8.51 -5.91 1.93
C PHE A 122 -9.58 -5.13 1.16
N TYR A 123 -10.10 -4.09 1.78
CA TYR A 123 -11.12 -3.25 1.16
C TYR A 123 -10.50 -2.00 0.58
N PHE A 124 -10.59 -1.87 -0.75
CA PHE A 124 -10.05 -0.74 -1.52
C PHE A 124 -11.19 0.19 -1.93
N GLU A 125 -11.03 1.48 -1.65
CA GLU A 125 -12.01 2.49 -2.02
C GLU A 125 -11.33 3.76 -2.50
N PHE A 126 -11.68 4.22 -3.70
CA PHE A 126 -11.29 5.54 -4.18
C PHE A 126 -12.24 6.58 -3.61
N ILE A 127 -11.71 7.42 -2.71
CA ILE A 127 -12.47 8.53 -2.11
C ILE A 127 -12.70 9.62 -3.14
N ASP A 128 -11.66 9.90 -3.95
CA ASP A 128 -11.70 10.78 -5.10
C ASP A 128 -10.59 10.36 -6.09
N GLU A 129 -10.37 11.14 -7.15
CA GLU A 129 -9.37 10.83 -8.18
C GLU A 129 -7.94 10.74 -7.64
N ASN A 130 -7.66 11.41 -6.53
CA ASN A 130 -6.32 11.55 -5.98
C ASN A 130 -6.11 10.80 -4.67
N THR A 131 -7.15 10.13 -4.16
CA THR A 131 -7.12 9.53 -2.82
C THR A 131 -7.66 8.11 -2.86
N LEU A 132 -6.83 7.17 -2.40
CA LEU A 132 -7.18 5.77 -2.24
C LEU A 132 -7.14 5.40 -0.75
N GLN A 133 -8.16 4.72 -0.28
CA GLN A 133 -8.22 4.20 1.08
C GLN A 133 -8.23 2.68 1.07
N ILE A 134 -7.41 2.07 1.92
CA ILE A 134 -7.35 0.62 2.09
C ILE A 134 -7.61 0.29 3.55
N LYS A 135 -8.60 -0.56 3.81
CA LYS A 135 -8.91 -1.06 5.16
C LYS A 135 -8.65 -2.55 5.24
N PHE A 136 -7.97 -2.97 6.30
CA PHE A 136 -7.71 -4.39 6.52
C PHE A 136 -7.44 -4.66 8.01
N LYS A 137 -7.53 -5.94 8.38
CA LYS A 137 -7.05 -6.41 9.68
C LYS A 137 -5.77 -7.20 9.50
N ASP A 138 -4.80 -6.98 10.37
CA ASP A 138 -3.54 -7.73 10.34
C ASP A 138 -3.68 -9.10 11.02
N ASN A 139 -2.56 -9.83 11.14
CA ASN A 139 -2.55 -11.17 11.77
C ASN A 139 -2.96 -11.17 13.24
N MET A 140 -2.86 -10.03 13.90
CA MET A 140 -3.25 -9.85 15.30
C MET A 140 -4.68 -9.31 15.45
N GLU A 141 -5.47 -9.33 14.37
CA GLU A 141 -6.84 -8.79 14.31
C GLU A 141 -6.91 -7.29 14.59
N ILE A 142 -5.82 -6.56 14.36
CA ILE A 142 -5.78 -5.11 14.52
C ILE A 142 -6.26 -4.45 13.23
N SER A 143 -7.22 -3.54 13.37
CA SER A 143 -7.75 -2.77 12.24
C SER A 143 -6.76 -1.71 11.78
N ASN A 144 -6.49 -1.69 10.48
CA ASN A 144 -5.60 -0.75 9.83
C ASN A 144 -6.34 0.01 8.74
N ILE A 145 -6.03 1.29 8.60
CA ILE A 145 -6.50 2.13 7.50
C ILE A 145 -5.30 2.84 6.92
N ILE A 146 -5.07 2.63 5.63
CA ILE A 146 -4.03 3.35 4.89
C ILE A 146 -4.72 4.25 3.87
N LYS A 147 -4.33 5.52 3.83
CA LYS A 147 -4.75 6.46 2.80
C LYS A 147 -3.55 6.87 1.98
N PHE A 148 -3.66 6.69 0.68
CA PHE A 148 -2.65 7.14 -0.28
C PHE A 148 -3.17 8.35 -1.04
N PHE A 149 -2.30 9.34 -1.25
CA PHE A 149 -2.61 10.57 -1.95
C PHE A 149 -1.61 10.76 -3.08
N LYS A 150 -2.09 11.10 -4.28
CA LYS A 150 -1.19 11.48 -5.37
C LYS A 150 -0.45 12.76 -4.98
N SER A 151 0.87 12.73 -5.14
CA SER A 151 1.69 13.90 -4.89
C SER A 151 1.44 14.93 -6.00
N ASN A 152 1.12 16.16 -5.62
CA ASN A 152 1.02 17.27 -6.56
C ASN A 152 2.43 17.75 -6.90
N LYS A 153 2.73 17.74 -8.18
CA LYS A 153 3.96 18.34 -8.69
C LYS A 153 3.72 19.78 -9.12
#